data_c6264e88454bc609f66ab6b918bcf652
#
_entry.id   c6264e88454bc609f66ab6b918bcf652
#
_cell.length_a   1.000
_cell.length_b   1.000
_cell.length_c   1.000
_cell.angle_alpha   90.00
_cell.angle_beta   90.00
_cell.angle_gamma   90.00
#
_symmetry.space_group_name_H-M   'P 1'
#
loop_
_entity.id
_entity.type
_entity.pdbx_description
1 polymer ?
#
loop_
_entity_poly.entity_id
_entity_poly.type
_entity_poly.pdbx_seq_one_letter_code
_entity_poly.pdbx_strand_id
1 'polypeptide(L)'
;MLSCHELVLDSAANRVTARGQPINLRGVEYRLLEFFMSHSGRTFNRHQLLDHVWGDDSEVDERTVDVNVQRLRRILAESGHQEYIQTVRGYGYRFSAPNVARAE
;
A
#
# COMPACT_ATOMS: atom_id res chain seq x y z
N MET A 1 -13.08 7.94 -2.72
CA MET A 1 -12.47 6.90 -3.55
C MET A 1 -11.07 7.28 -3.95
N LEU A 2 -10.14 6.36 -3.81
CA LEU A 2 -8.75 6.58 -4.14
C LEU A 2 -8.41 5.78 -5.37
N SER A 3 -7.64 6.35 -6.28
CA SER A 3 -7.24 5.59 -7.45
C SER A 3 -5.84 5.99 -7.89
N CYS A 4 -5.15 5.04 -8.51
CA CYS A 4 -3.83 5.27 -9.04
C CYS A 4 -3.73 4.36 -10.25
N HIS A 5 -3.86 4.95 -11.43
CA HIS A 5 -3.96 4.20 -12.67
C HIS A 5 -5.14 3.22 -12.58
N GLU A 6 -4.88 1.95 -12.73
CA GLU A 6 -5.96 0.98 -12.72
C GLU A 6 -6.27 0.41 -11.33
N LEU A 7 -5.54 0.86 -10.33
CA LEU A 7 -5.75 0.39 -8.98
C LEU A 7 -6.71 1.35 -8.28
N VAL A 8 -7.84 0.85 -7.83
CA VAL A 8 -8.89 1.68 -7.24
C VAL A 8 -9.29 1.13 -5.89
N LEU A 9 -9.38 2.02 -4.90
CA LEU A 9 -9.83 1.64 -3.58
C LEU A 9 -11.05 2.49 -3.26
N ASP A 10 -12.19 1.84 -3.10
CA ASP A 10 -13.45 2.50 -2.81
C ASP A 10 -13.80 2.25 -1.35
N SER A 11 -13.52 3.21 -0.47
CA SER A 11 -13.74 3.01 0.95
C SER A 11 -15.21 2.92 1.30
N ALA A 12 -16.07 3.56 0.54
CA ALA A 12 -17.50 3.48 0.81
C ALA A 12 -18.02 2.06 0.58
N ALA A 13 -17.48 1.37 -0.42
CA ALA A 13 -17.89 0.01 -0.71
C ALA A 13 -16.93 -1.00 -0.08
N ASN A 14 -15.86 -0.53 0.55
CA ASN A 14 -14.87 -1.39 1.18
C ASN A 14 -14.33 -2.36 0.14
N ARG A 15 -13.99 -1.85 -1.03
CA ARG A 15 -13.58 -2.67 -2.16
C ARG A 15 -12.32 -2.16 -2.84
N VAL A 16 -11.47 -3.06 -3.26
CA VAL A 16 -10.28 -2.72 -4.01
C VAL A 16 -10.33 -3.48 -5.32
N THR A 17 -10.05 -2.81 -6.42
CA THR A 17 -9.99 -3.47 -7.72
C THR A 17 -8.73 -3.04 -8.46
N ALA A 18 -8.28 -3.90 -9.37
CA ALA A 18 -7.17 -3.58 -10.26
C ALA A 18 -7.61 -4.02 -11.63
N ARG A 19 -7.62 -3.10 -12.57
CA ARG A 19 -8.09 -3.35 -13.94
C ARG A 19 -9.51 -3.90 -13.92
N GLY A 20 -10.31 -3.41 -13.00
CA GLY A 20 -11.69 -3.83 -12.88
C GLY A 20 -11.89 -5.17 -12.17
N GLN A 21 -10.81 -5.86 -11.80
CA GLN A 21 -10.92 -7.13 -11.11
C GLN A 21 -10.76 -6.94 -9.62
N PRO A 22 -11.59 -7.58 -8.82
CA PRO A 22 -11.51 -7.39 -7.37
C PRO A 22 -10.23 -7.97 -6.79
N ILE A 23 -9.69 -7.27 -5.79
CA ILE A 23 -8.54 -7.74 -5.06
C ILE A 23 -9.02 -7.98 -3.65
N ASN A 24 -8.79 -9.17 -3.13
CA ASN A 24 -9.27 -9.53 -1.81
C ASN A 24 -8.32 -9.06 -0.74
N LEU A 25 -8.59 -7.90 -0.18
CA LEU A 25 -7.80 -7.34 0.90
C LEU A 25 -8.70 -7.07 2.08
N ARG A 26 -8.21 -7.30 3.28
CA ARG A 26 -8.98 -7.00 4.46
C ARG A 26 -8.06 -6.76 5.64
N GLY A 27 -8.58 -6.15 6.67
CA GLY A 27 -7.83 -5.91 7.89
C GLY A 27 -6.68 -4.97 7.67
N VAL A 28 -5.53 -5.34 8.18
CA VAL A 28 -4.36 -4.48 8.13
C VAL A 28 -3.90 -4.22 6.70
N GLU A 29 -3.99 -5.23 5.85
CA GLU A 29 -3.54 -5.05 4.47
C GLU A 29 -4.36 -3.99 3.77
N TYR A 30 -5.66 -3.97 4.02
CA TYR A 30 -6.53 -2.97 3.43
C TYR A 30 -6.17 -1.59 3.98
N ARG A 31 -6.01 -1.47 5.30
CA ARG A 31 -5.69 -0.18 5.90
C ARG A 31 -4.33 0.32 5.43
N LEU A 32 -3.38 -0.59 5.26
CA LEU A 32 -2.05 -0.21 4.80
C LEU A 32 -2.12 0.35 3.38
N LEU A 33 -2.85 -0.31 2.49
CA LEU A 33 -2.99 0.17 1.13
C LEU A 33 -3.74 1.50 1.10
N GLU A 34 -4.78 1.62 1.90
CA GLU A 34 -5.55 2.85 1.95
C GLU A 34 -4.66 4.02 2.40
N PHE A 35 -3.84 3.78 3.40
CA PHE A 35 -2.95 4.83 3.89
C PHE A 35 -1.95 5.22 2.81
N PHE A 36 -1.36 4.25 2.16
CA PHE A 36 -0.40 4.53 1.10
C PHE A 36 -1.05 5.30 -0.04
N MET A 37 -2.22 4.90 -0.47
CA MET A 37 -2.87 5.56 -1.60
C MET A 37 -3.33 6.96 -1.23
N SER A 38 -3.67 7.18 0.04
CA SER A 38 -4.07 8.50 0.48
C SER A 38 -2.89 9.45 0.51
N HIS A 39 -1.68 8.92 0.56
CA HIS A 39 -0.48 9.73 0.65
C HIS A 39 0.51 9.34 -0.46
N SER A 40 -0.02 9.17 -1.65
CA SER A 40 0.79 8.75 -2.79
C SER A 40 1.97 9.69 -3.01
N GLY A 41 3.12 9.13 -3.23
CA GLY A 41 4.33 9.90 -3.47
C GLY A 41 5.12 10.24 -2.23
N ARG A 42 4.56 10.01 -1.04
CA ARG A 42 5.26 10.34 0.19
C ARG A 42 5.91 9.10 0.76
N THR A 43 7.09 9.28 1.35
CA THR A 43 7.84 8.19 1.96
C THR A 43 7.60 8.19 3.45
N PHE A 44 7.34 7.00 4.01
CA PHE A 44 7.10 6.85 5.43
C PHE A 44 8.06 5.81 5.98
N ASN A 45 8.61 6.06 7.18
CA ASN A 45 9.44 5.05 7.81
C ASN A 45 8.53 4.07 8.54
N ARG A 46 9.11 2.98 9.05
CA ARG A 46 8.33 1.93 9.68
C ARG A 46 7.58 2.42 10.90
N HIS A 47 8.20 3.31 11.69
CA HIS A 47 7.55 3.82 12.89
C HIS A 47 6.31 4.64 12.53
N GLN A 48 6.41 5.45 11.48
CA GLN A 48 5.27 6.23 11.04
C GLN A 48 4.13 5.33 10.56
N LEU A 49 4.48 4.24 9.87
CA LEU A 49 3.46 3.31 9.41
C LEU A 49 2.80 2.59 10.59
N LEU A 50 3.58 2.25 11.62
CA LEU A 50 2.99 1.65 12.79
C LEU A 50 1.98 2.59 13.43
N ASP A 51 2.35 3.85 13.59
CA ASP A 51 1.46 4.80 14.23
C ASP A 51 0.18 5.02 13.45
N HIS A 52 0.29 5.15 12.15
CA HIS A 52 -0.87 5.51 11.33
C HIS A 52 -1.76 4.33 10.97
N VAL A 53 -1.19 3.18 10.81
CA VAL A 53 -1.96 2.02 10.35
C VAL A 53 -2.37 1.13 11.52
N TRP A 54 -1.45 0.90 12.47
CA TRP A 54 -1.76 0.05 13.61
C TRP A 54 -2.22 0.82 14.84
N GLY A 55 -1.76 2.03 15.01
CA GLY A 55 -2.19 2.86 16.14
C GLY A 55 -1.34 2.65 17.37
N ASP A 56 -1.55 3.50 18.36
CA ASP A 56 -0.74 3.48 19.54
C ASP A 56 -0.94 2.28 20.44
N ASP A 57 -2.10 1.69 20.41
CA ASP A 57 -2.39 0.57 21.28
C ASP A 57 -1.77 -0.74 20.79
N SER A 58 -1.15 -0.72 19.66
CA SER A 58 -0.68 -1.95 19.10
C SER A 58 0.61 -2.38 19.75
N GLU A 59 0.78 -3.66 19.95
CA GLU A 59 2.00 -4.18 20.49
C GLU A 59 2.88 -4.76 19.39
N VAL A 60 2.60 -4.44 18.14
CA VAL A 60 3.41 -4.96 17.06
C VAL A 60 4.66 -4.12 16.91
N ASP A 61 5.68 -4.70 16.35
CA ASP A 61 6.94 -3.99 16.16
C ASP A 61 7.16 -3.70 14.68
N GLU A 62 8.28 -3.08 14.37
CA GLU A 62 8.54 -2.66 13.00
C GLU A 62 8.68 -3.81 12.03
N ARG A 63 9.02 -4.99 12.52
CA ARG A 63 9.12 -6.14 11.64
C ARG A 63 7.75 -6.50 11.09
N THR A 64 6.70 -6.25 11.87
CA THR A 64 5.34 -6.51 11.42
C THR A 64 5.00 -5.65 10.20
N VAL A 65 5.54 -4.43 10.13
CA VAL A 65 5.32 -3.59 8.97
C VAL A 65 5.91 -4.27 7.75
N ASP A 66 7.14 -4.77 7.85
CA ASP A 66 7.80 -5.41 6.70
C ASP A 66 7.03 -6.63 6.24
N VAL A 67 6.55 -7.43 7.17
CA VAL A 67 5.80 -8.64 6.83
C VAL A 67 4.53 -8.27 6.07
N ASN A 68 3.82 -7.25 6.54
CA ASN A 68 2.57 -6.88 5.91
C ASN A 68 2.79 -6.17 4.57
N VAL A 69 3.88 -5.43 4.43
CA VAL A 69 4.21 -4.84 3.15
C VAL A 69 4.49 -5.95 2.13
N GLN A 70 5.21 -7.01 2.54
CA GLN A 70 5.48 -8.11 1.62
C GLN A 70 4.21 -8.85 1.24
N ARG A 71 3.30 -9.03 2.19
CA ARG A 71 2.04 -9.68 1.87
C ARG A 71 1.25 -8.84 0.89
N LEU A 72 1.19 -7.53 1.11
CA LEU A 72 0.46 -6.65 0.23
C LEU A 72 1.06 -6.67 -1.17
N ARG A 73 2.39 -6.64 -1.26
CA ARG A 73 3.04 -6.72 -2.56
C ARG A 73 2.70 -8.01 -3.27
N ARG A 74 2.66 -9.12 -2.52
CA ARG A 74 2.37 -10.41 -3.14
C ARG A 74 0.95 -10.44 -3.69
N ILE A 75 0.00 -9.84 -2.96
CA ILE A 75 -1.36 -9.78 -3.44
C ILE A 75 -1.45 -8.89 -4.67
N LEU A 76 -0.77 -7.76 -4.67
CA LEU A 76 -0.79 -6.84 -5.80
C LEU A 76 -0.06 -7.41 -7.01
N ALA A 77 0.82 -8.38 -6.81
CA ALA A 77 1.55 -8.97 -7.91
C ALA A 77 0.64 -9.70 -8.88
N GLU A 78 -0.50 -10.18 -8.38
CA GLU A 78 -1.41 -10.91 -9.23
C GLU A 78 -1.97 -10.04 -10.35
N SER A 79 -1.99 -8.73 -10.14
CA SER A 79 -2.47 -7.82 -11.16
C SER A 79 -1.33 -6.97 -11.72
N GLY A 80 -0.09 -7.30 -11.37
CA GLY A 80 1.05 -6.56 -11.90
C GLY A 80 1.34 -5.26 -11.19
N HIS A 81 0.79 -5.06 -9.97
CA HIS A 81 0.94 -3.80 -9.25
C HIS A 81 1.91 -3.88 -8.08
N GLN A 82 2.74 -4.92 -8.00
CA GLN A 82 3.63 -5.07 -6.85
C GLN A 82 4.64 -3.95 -6.73
N GLU A 83 5.00 -3.32 -7.82
CA GLU A 83 5.98 -2.26 -7.78
C GLU A 83 5.42 -0.91 -7.37
N TYR A 84 4.12 -0.85 -7.10
CA TYR A 84 3.53 0.38 -6.66
C TYR A 84 3.91 0.67 -5.21
N ILE A 85 4.31 -0.35 -4.43
CA ILE A 85 4.82 -0.12 -3.10
C ILE A 85 6.33 -0.30 -3.17
N GLN A 86 7.06 0.78 -3.04
CA GLN A 86 8.49 0.80 -3.26
C GLN A 86 9.23 0.86 -1.94
N THR A 87 10.37 0.18 -1.87
CA THR A 87 11.23 0.27 -0.72
C THR A 87 12.18 1.44 -0.96
N VAL A 88 12.23 2.36 -0.01
CA VAL A 88 13.17 3.47 -0.09
C VAL A 88 14.32 3.08 0.83
N ARG A 89 15.43 2.64 0.25
CA ARG A 89 16.53 2.10 1.02
C ARG A 89 16.99 3.02 2.12
N GLY A 90 17.14 2.45 3.28
CA GLY A 90 17.61 3.19 4.44
C GLY A 90 16.57 4.08 5.07
N TYR A 91 15.33 4.06 4.59
CA TYR A 91 14.32 4.95 5.13
C TYR A 91 13.00 4.24 5.42
N GLY A 92 12.38 3.64 4.44
CA GLY A 92 11.08 2.99 4.61
C GLY A 92 10.42 2.64 3.31
N TYR A 93 9.16 3.06 3.16
CA TYR A 93 8.35 2.67 2.01
C TYR A 93 7.59 3.85 1.43
N ARG A 94 7.25 3.74 0.15
CA ARG A 94 6.51 4.79 -0.54
C ARG A 94 5.56 4.14 -1.52
N PHE A 95 4.37 4.68 -1.68
CA PHE A 95 3.44 4.20 -2.69
C PHE A 95 3.48 5.17 -3.86
N SER A 96 3.74 4.66 -5.04
CA SER A 96 3.78 5.49 -6.22
C SER A 96 3.75 4.58 -7.42
N ALA A 97 3.03 4.96 -8.45
CA ALA A 97 3.04 4.17 -9.68
C ALA A 97 4.44 4.19 -10.26
N PRO A 98 4.88 3.08 -10.82
CA PRO A 98 6.17 3.06 -11.47
C PRO A 98 6.19 4.12 -12.55
N ASN A 99 7.36 4.71 -12.70
CA ASN A 99 7.41 5.81 -13.58
C ASN A 99 7.54 5.43 -14.98
N VAL A 100 6.66 4.67 -15.51
CA VAL A 100 6.68 4.26 -16.87
C VAL A 100 6.25 5.36 -17.75
N ALA A 101 5.49 6.24 -17.23
CA ALA A 101 4.98 7.29 -18.04
C ALA A 101 6.07 8.19 -18.52
N ARG A 102 7.20 8.13 -17.92
CA ARG A 102 8.15 8.96 -18.33
C ARG A 102 8.79 8.50 -19.44
N ALA A 103 8.38 7.47 -19.86
CA ALA A 103 8.92 6.96 -21.00
C ALA A 103 8.72 7.96 -22.05
N GLU A 104 8.40 9.00 -21.80
CA GLU A 104 8.23 9.86 -22.80
C GLU A 104 9.37 10.40 -23.06
#